data_9da8e9eede0f4f57878a579f75f5965b
#
_entry.id   9da8e9eede0f4f57878a579f75f5965b
#
_cell.length_a   1.000
_cell.length_b   1.000
_cell.length_c   1.000
_cell.angle_alpha   90.00
_cell.angle_beta   90.00
_cell.angle_gamma   90.00
#
_symmetry.space_group_name_H-M   'P 1'
#
loop_
_entity.id
_entity.type
_entity.pdbx_description
1 polymer ?
#
loop_
_entity_poly.entity_id
_entity_poly.type
_entity_poly.pdbx_seq_one_letter_code
_entity_poly.pdbx_strand_id
1 'polypeptide(L)'
;MLEPADRLTREEAAFLAKDVEFLDITQVDVPVDFQSVIADRLEEVETCCDSGAPLAVVILCGSTLEGLLYEVAKNHPADYNRTATAPRRDGRVRPFPEWTLNDLLNTSRELGVLGEDVSKFAHSVREFRNYIHPQQQVKEGFRPRRVTPRSHVRSYVPP
;
A
#
# COMPACT_ATOMS: atom_id res chain seq x y z
N MET A 1 10.40 29.85 -11.12
CA MET A 1 11.53 28.99 -10.74
C MET A 1 10.97 27.91 -9.86
N LEU A 2 10.86 26.67 -10.38
CA LEU A 2 10.28 25.54 -9.65
C LEU A 2 11.35 25.00 -8.69
N GLU A 3 10.97 24.86 -7.43
CA GLU A 3 11.81 24.34 -6.36
C GLU A 3 12.32 22.92 -6.63
N PRO A 4 13.51 22.51 -6.14
CA PRO A 4 14.16 21.22 -6.46
C PRO A 4 13.50 19.97 -5.85
N ALA A 5 12.30 20.07 -5.28
CA ALA A 5 11.52 18.94 -4.76
C ALA A 5 10.94 17.99 -5.84
N ASP A 6 11.25 18.24 -7.11
CA ASP A 6 10.60 17.56 -8.26
C ASP A 6 11.43 16.42 -8.87
N ARG A 7 12.58 16.08 -8.28
CA ARG A 7 13.38 14.93 -8.73
C ARG A 7 13.23 13.78 -7.75
N LEU A 8 12.73 12.66 -8.28
CA LEU A 8 12.78 11.38 -7.59
C LEU A 8 14.20 11.13 -7.08
N THR A 9 14.32 10.66 -5.86
CA THR A 9 15.60 10.18 -5.36
C THR A 9 16.09 9.02 -6.23
N ARG A 10 17.38 8.73 -6.21
CA ARG A 10 17.94 7.57 -6.95
C ARG A 10 17.26 6.25 -6.52
N GLU A 11 16.89 6.11 -5.26
CA GLU A 11 16.21 4.94 -4.72
C GLU A 11 14.78 4.83 -5.24
N GLU A 12 14.03 5.94 -5.26
CA GLU A 12 12.67 5.99 -5.82
C GLU A 12 12.68 5.68 -7.31
N ALA A 13 13.61 6.26 -8.07
CA ALA A 13 13.76 5.98 -9.49
C ALA A 13 14.12 4.51 -9.76
N ALA A 14 14.99 3.92 -8.95
CA ALA A 14 15.37 2.51 -9.04
C ALA A 14 14.19 1.59 -8.68
N PHE A 15 13.39 1.95 -7.68
CA PHE A 15 12.18 1.19 -7.32
C PHE A 15 11.14 1.22 -8.44
N LEU A 16 10.86 2.40 -8.99
CA LEU A 16 9.89 2.57 -10.08
C LEU A 16 10.36 1.98 -11.42
N ALA A 17 11.66 1.73 -11.57
CA ALA A 17 12.24 1.07 -12.74
C ALA A 17 12.21 -0.47 -12.64
N LYS A 18 11.84 -1.04 -11.49
CA LYS A 18 11.62 -2.48 -11.38
C LYS A 18 10.47 -2.88 -12.30
N ASP A 19 10.71 -3.88 -13.13
CA ASP A 19 9.60 -4.55 -13.83
C ASP A 19 8.73 -5.22 -12.77
N VAL A 20 7.57 -4.65 -12.55
CA VAL A 20 6.54 -5.27 -11.74
C VAL A 20 5.84 -6.26 -12.67
N GLU A 21 6.16 -7.55 -12.53
CA GLU A 21 5.34 -8.59 -13.12
C GLU A 21 3.89 -8.40 -12.65
N PHE A 22 2.94 -8.63 -13.54
CA PHE A 22 1.53 -8.52 -13.19
C PHE A 22 1.25 -9.34 -11.92
N LEU A 23 0.70 -8.69 -10.91
CA LEU A 23 0.28 -9.36 -9.70
C LEU A 23 -0.89 -10.31 -10.03
N ASP A 24 -0.58 -11.59 -10.11
CA ASP A 24 -1.63 -12.61 -10.19
C ASP A 24 -2.19 -12.84 -8.79
N ILE A 25 -3.29 -12.16 -8.49
CA ILE A 25 -3.94 -12.26 -7.19
C ILE A 25 -4.40 -13.69 -6.85
N THR A 26 -4.53 -14.57 -7.86
CA THR A 26 -4.92 -15.96 -7.63
C THR A 26 -3.80 -16.77 -6.97
N GLN A 27 -2.57 -16.30 -7.04
CA GLN A 27 -1.41 -16.89 -6.38
C GLN A 27 -1.26 -16.47 -4.91
N VAL A 28 -2.05 -15.50 -4.46
CA VAL A 28 -2.02 -15.04 -3.07
C VAL A 28 -2.95 -15.94 -2.24
N ASP A 29 -2.43 -16.48 -1.15
CA ASP A 29 -3.19 -17.35 -0.23
C ASP A 29 -4.16 -16.52 0.63
N VAL A 30 -5.26 -16.13 0.00
CA VAL A 30 -6.37 -15.41 0.62
C VAL A 30 -7.71 -15.98 0.16
N PRO A 31 -8.79 -15.81 0.93
CA PRO A 31 -10.11 -16.31 0.55
C PRO A 31 -10.55 -15.80 -0.84
N VAL A 32 -11.25 -16.65 -1.61
CA VAL A 32 -11.69 -16.32 -2.98
C VAL A 32 -12.53 -15.05 -3.04
N ASP A 33 -13.43 -14.86 -2.07
CA ASP A 33 -14.25 -13.65 -1.98
C ASP A 33 -13.39 -12.39 -1.76
N PHE A 34 -12.29 -12.53 -1.03
CA PHE A 34 -11.34 -11.44 -0.82
C PHE A 34 -10.51 -11.19 -2.08
N GLN A 35 -10.13 -12.23 -2.84
CA GLN A 35 -9.42 -12.07 -4.11
C GLN A 35 -10.23 -11.22 -5.09
N SER A 36 -11.55 -11.46 -5.20
CA SER A 36 -12.41 -10.67 -6.09
C SER A 36 -12.45 -9.19 -5.69
N VAL A 37 -12.56 -8.90 -4.39
CA VAL A 37 -12.53 -7.52 -3.88
C VAL A 37 -11.19 -6.83 -4.17
N ILE A 38 -10.06 -7.55 -4.06
CA ILE A 38 -8.76 -6.98 -4.40
C ILE A 38 -8.63 -6.73 -5.90
N ALA A 39 -9.11 -7.66 -6.75
CA ALA A 39 -9.12 -7.48 -8.21
C ALA A 39 -9.91 -6.22 -8.61
N ASP A 40 -11.13 -6.05 -8.09
CA ASP A 40 -11.97 -4.87 -8.35
C ASP A 40 -11.26 -3.57 -7.90
N ARG A 41 -10.58 -3.59 -6.76
CA ARG A 41 -9.82 -2.43 -6.27
C ARG A 41 -8.62 -2.08 -7.13
N LEU A 42 -7.92 -3.07 -7.66
CA LEU A 42 -6.79 -2.83 -8.57
C LEU A 42 -7.28 -2.21 -9.89
N GLU A 43 -8.41 -2.67 -10.43
CA GLU A 43 -9.05 -2.05 -11.60
C GLU A 43 -9.48 -0.61 -11.33
N GLU A 44 -10.02 -0.35 -10.14
CA GLU A 44 -10.38 1.00 -9.70
C GLU A 44 -9.15 1.91 -9.56
N VAL A 45 -8.03 1.38 -9.06
CA VAL A 45 -6.73 2.10 -9.01
C VAL A 45 -6.29 2.50 -10.41
N GLU A 46 -6.33 1.59 -11.38
CA GLU A 46 -5.97 1.88 -12.78
C GLU A 46 -6.87 2.98 -13.35
N THR A 47 -8.18 2.87 -13.15
CA THR A 47 -9.16 3.89 -13.57
C THR A 47 -8.86 5.26 -12.96
N CYS A 48 -8.52 5.30 -11.68
CA CYS A 48 -8.14 6.53 -10.99
C CYS A 48 -6.82 7.10 -11.50
N CYS A 49 -5.85 6.26 -11.84
CA CYS A 49 -4.60 6.68 -12.48
C CYS A 49 -4.87 7.35 -13.82
N ASP A 50 -5.65 6.71 -14.69
CA ASP A 50 -5.97 7.21 -16.02
C ASP A 50 -6.78 8.51 -16.00
N SER A 51 -7.69 8.63 -15.05
CA SER A 51 -8.49 9.85 -14.85
C SER A 51 -7.71 10.98 -14.16
N GLY A 52 -6.49 10.73 -13.70
CA GLY A 52 -5.66 11.71 -13.00
C GLY A 52 -6.20 12.09 -11.62
N ALA A 53 -6.65 11.10 -10.85
CA ALA A 53 -7.15 11.23 -9.48
C ALA A 53 -6.13 10.70 -8.44
N PRO A 54 -4.96 11.33 -8.27
CA PRO A 54 -3.85 10.78 -7.50
C PRO A 54 -4.16 10.56 -6.02
N LEU A 55 -5.03 11.37 -5.43
CA LEU A 55 -5.46 11.17 -4.04
C LEU A 55 -6.27 9.89 -3.88
N ALA A 56 -7.18 9.60 -4.81
CA ALA A 56 -7.96 8.36 -4.80
C ALA A 56 -7.05 7.14 -4.96
N VAL A 57 -6.07 7.20 -5.88
CA VAL A 57 -5.06 6.14 -6.05
C VAL A 57 -4.37 5.81 -4.72
N VAL A 58 -3.88 6.82 -4.01
CA VAL A 58 -3.16 6.60 -2.74
C VAL A 58 -4.07 5.99 -1.68
N ILE A 59 -5.31 6.45 -1.58
CA ILE A 59 -6.30 5.92 -0.62
C ILE A 59 -6.61 4.46 -0.93
N LEU A 60 -6.88 4.13 -2.18
CA LEU A 60 -7.17 2.76 -2.62
C LEU A 60 -5.97 1.84 -2.42
N CYS A 61 -4.78 2.24 -2.83
CA CYS A 61 -3.55 1.46 -2.60
C CYS A 61 -3.32 1.20 -1.11
N GLY A 62 -3.46 2.22 -0.27
CA GLY A 62 -3.28 2.08 1.18
C GLY A 62 -4.28 1.12 1.82
N SER A 63 -5.56 1.22 1.44
CA SER A 63 -6.61 0.33 1.98
C SER A 63 -6.49 -1.10 1.45
N THR A 64 -6.04 -1.28 0.21
CA THR A 64 -5.79 -2.60 -0.38
C THR A 64 -4.60 -3.29 0.31
N LEU A 65 -3.51 -2.54 0.52
CA LEU A 65 -2.35 -3.04 1.25
C LEU A 65 -2.71 -3.44 2.69
N GLU A 66 -3.49 -2.61 3.39
CA GLU A 66 -3.97 -2.94 4.75
C GLU A 66 -4.75 -4.24 4.77
N GLY A 67 -5.67 -4.43 3.83
CA GLY A 67 -6.45 -5.66 3.71
C GLY A 67 -5.58 -6.90 3.45
N LEU A 68 -4.63 -6.81 2.53
CA LEU A 68 -3.71 -7.92 2.23
C LEU A 68 -2.86 -8.30 3.45
N LEU A 69 -2.25 -7.33 4.12
CA LEU A 69 -1.44 -7.58 5.31
C LEU A 69 -2.27 -8.13 6.48
N TYR A 70 -3.53 -7.68 6.60
CA TYR A 70 -4.46 -8.20 7.59
C TYR A 70 -4.77 -9.68 7.36
N GLU A 71 -5.05 -10.09 6.12
CA GLU A 71 -5.28 -11.51 5.79
C GLU A 71 -4.03 -12.35 6.03
N VAL A 72 -2.85 -11.88 5.67
CA VAL A 72 -1.59 -12.58 5.99
C VAL A 72 -1.43 -12.74 7.51
N ALA A 73 -1.70 -11.70 8.30
CA ALA A 73 -1.61 -11.77 9.76
C ALA A 73 -2.61 -12.77 10.35
N LYS A 74 -3.83 -12.82 9.82
CA LYS A 74 -4.85 -13.81 10.23
C LYS A 74 -4.43 -15.25 9.94
N ASN A 75 -3.76 -15.50 8.82
CA ASN A 75 -3.29 -16.81 8.43
C ASN A 75 -2.06 -17.25 9.25
N HIS A 76 -1.30 -16.30 9.82
CA HIS A 76 -0.09 -16.54 10.62
C HIS A 76 -0.15 -15.91 12.02
N PRO A 77 -1.22 -16.13 12.81
CA PRO A 77 -1.45 -15.38 14.04
C PRO A 77 -0.37 -15.60 15.10
N ALA A 78 0.20 -16.79 15.16
CA ALA A 78 1.23 -17.11 16.15
C ALA A 78 2.52 -16.31 15.91
N ASP A 79 2.92 -16.16 14.64
CA ASP A 79 4.13 -15.44 14.27
C ASP A 79 3.96 -13.94 14.50
N TYR A 80 2.85 -13.38 14.02
CA TYR A 80 2.54 -11.95 14.20
C TYR A 80 2.45 -11.55 15.68
N ASN A 81 1.78 -12.36 16.51
CA ASN A 81 1.63 -12.06 17.94
C ASN A 81 2.93 -12.16 18.75
N ARG A 82 3.94 -12.87 18.26
CA ARG A 82 5.24 -13.03 18.95
C ARG A 82 6.23 -11.91 18.66
N THR A 83 6.01 -11.11 17.63
CA THR A 83 6.92 -10.03 17.26
C THR A 83 7.04 -8.97 18.34
N ALA A 84 8.17 -8.29 18.37
CA ALA A 84 8.39 -7.17 19.27
C ALA A 84 7.50 -5.96 18.90
N THR A 85 7.20 -5.81 17.62
CA THR A 85 6.38 -4.70 17.08
C THR A 85 4.87 -4.96 17.17
N ALA A 86 4.42 -6.16 17.59
CA ALA A 86 3.00 -6.43 17.80
C ALA A 86 2.37 -5.43 18.78
N PRO A 87 1.27 -4.75 18.39
CA PRO A 87 0.68 -3.72 19.25
C PRO A 87 0.09 -4.35 20.51
N ARG A 88 0.39 -3.73 21.66
CA ARG A 88 -0.02 -4.24 22.96
C ARG A 88 -0.81 -3.19 23.73
N ARG A 89 -1.74 -3.70 24.54
CA ARG A 89 -2.47 -2.93 25.56
C ARG A 89 -2.44 -3.73 26.85
N ASP A 90 -2.02 -3.13 27.95
CA ASP A 90 -1.92 -3.80 29.27
C ASP A 90 -1.11 -5.11 29.24
N GLY A 91 -0.02 -5.14 28.47
CA GLY A 91 0.86 -6.29 28.32
C GLY A 91 0.34 -7.40 27.38
N ARG A 92 -0.87 -7.29 26.85
CA ARG A 92 -1.47 -8.26 25.93
C ARG A 92 -1.47 -7.72 24.51
N VAL A 93 -1.24 -8.59 23.51
CA VAL A 93 -1.37 -8.24 22.11
C VAL A 93 -2.83 -7.89 21.83
N ARG A 94 -3.05 -6.78 21.12
CA ARG A 94 -4.39 -6.38 20.70
C ARG A 94 -4.97 -7.36 19.65
N PRO A 95 -6.29 -7.57 19.61
CA PRO A 95 -6.92 -8.35 18.55
C PRO A 95 -6.63 -7.73 17.16
N PHE A 96 -6.45 -8.54 16.13
CA PHE A 96 -6.15 -8.06 14.77
C PHE A 96 -7.10 -6.98 14.24
N PRO A 97 -8.42 -6.99 14.49
CA PRO A 97 -9.31 -5.90 14.05
C PRO A 97 -8.96 -4.52 14.62
N GLU A 98 -8.15 -4.46 15.69
CA GLU A 98 -7.68 -3.22 16.27
C GLU A 98 -6.30 -2.78 15.76
N TRP A 99 -5.66 -3.60 14.91
CA TRP A 99 -4.37 -3.27 14.34
C TRP A 99 -4.52 -2.23 13.24
N THR A 100 -3.65 -1.24 13.26
CA THR A 100 -3.58 -0.24 12.21
C THR A 100 -2.69 -0.72 11.06
N LEU A 101 -2.78 -0.08 9.89
CA LEU A 101 -1.84 -0.33 8.79
C LEU A 101 -0.39 -0.19 9.26
N ASN A 102 -0.09 0.76 10.14
CA ASN A 102 1.25 0.92 10.70
C ASN A 102 1.71 -0.30 11.52
N ASP A 103 0.82 -0.86 12.33
CA ASP A 103 1.12 -2.05 13.11
C ASP A 103 1.41 -3.24 12.19
N LEU A 104 0.57 -3.43 11.17
CA LEU A 104 0.73 -4.47 10.15
C LEU A 104 2.03 -4.33 9.36
N LEU A 105 2.38 -3.11 8.93
CA LEU A 105 3.62 -2.85 8.20
C LEU A 105 4.87 -3.16 9.03
N ASN A 106 4.92 -2.67 10.27
CA ASN A 106 6.06 -2.89 11.15
C ASN A 106 6.25 -4.37 11.48
N THR A 107 5.17 -5.06 11.78
CA THR A 107 5.19 -6.47 12.11
C THR A 107 5.55 -7.35 10.91
N SER A 108 4.99 -7.06 9.74
CA SER A 108 5.31 -7.75 8.48
C SER A 108 6.77 -7.55 8.07
N ARG A 109 7.33 -6.36 8.32
CA ARG A 109 8.76 -6.10 8.11
C ARG A 109 9.63 -6.91 9.09
N GLU A 110 9.30 -6.95 10.38
CA GLU A 110 10.03 -7.74 11.37
C GLU A 110 10.06 -9.22 11.02
N LEU A 111 8.96 -9.75 10.47
CA LEU A 111 8.85 -11.14 10.02
C LEU A 111 9.49 -11.40 8.65
N GLY A 112 9.98 -10.37 7.95
CA GLY A 112 10.52 -10.51 6.61
C GLY A 112 9.49 -10.79 5.52
N VAL A 113 8.20 -10.61 5.81
CA VAL A 113 7.09 -10.69 4.82
C VAL A 113 7.19 -9.56 3.81
N LEU A 114 7.62 -8.38 4.27
CA LEU A 114 7.91 -7.23 3.42
C LEU A 114 9.42 -7.00 3.33
N GLY A 115 9.93 -6.91 2.11
CA GLY A 115 11.29 -6.46 1.86
C GLY A 115 11.51 -5.02 2.33
N GLU A 116 12.76 -4.64 2.58
CA GLU A 116 13.08 -3.31 3.14
C GLU A 116 12.65 -2.17 2.21
N ASP A 117 12.83 -2.33 0.91
CA ASP A 117 12.42 -1.38 -0.12
C ASP A 117 10.90 -1.22 -0.18
N VAL A 118 10.17 -2.33 -0.22
CA VAL A 118 8.69 -2.33 -0.21
C VAL A 118 8.18 -1.68 1.08
N SER A 119 8.80 -1.97 2.22
CA SER A 119 8.41 -1.38 3.51
C SER A 119 8.55 0.14 3.51
N LYS A 120 9.63 0.70 2.96
CA LYS A 120 9.81 2.17 2.86
C LYS A 120 8.67 2.82 2.08
N PHE A 121 8.32 2.28 0.90
CA PHE A 121 7.25 2.82 0.07
C PHE A 121 5.87 2.62 0.69
N ALA A 122 5.64 1.49 1.36
CA ALA A 122 4.40 1.22 2.08
C ALA A 122 4.16 2.22 3.24
N HIS A 123 5.23 2.63 3.95
CA HIS A 123 5.13 3.70 4.95
C HIS A 123 4.76 5.03 4.33
N SER A 124 5.30 5.37 3.15
CA SER A 124 4.90 6.58 2.42
C SER A 124 3.43 6.54 2.00
N VAL A 125 2.94 5.40 1.49
CA VAL A 125 1.51 5.22 1.18
C VAL A 125 0.64 5.40 2.42
N ARG A 126 1.06 4.89 3.57
CA ARG A 126 0.37 5.10 4.85
C ARG A 126 0.31 6.58 5.23
N GLU A 127 1.41 7.31 5.09
CA GLU A 127 1.46 8.74 5.40
C GLU A 127 0.53 9.53 4.48
N PHE A 128 0.58 9.25 3.19
CA PHE A 128 -0.31 9.88 2.21
C PHE A 128 -1.78 9.57 2.44
N ARG A 129 -2.13 8.39 2.99
CA ARG A 129 -3.51 8.07 3.38
C ARG A 129 -4.06 9.04 4.43
N ASN A 130 -3.23 9.65 5.26
CA ASN A 130 -3.68 10.64 6.23
C ASN A 130 -4.25 11.91 5.57
N TYR A 131 -3.91 12.15 4.30
CA TYR A 131 -4.43 13.28 3.51
C TYR A 131 -5.87 13.10 3.02
N ILE A 132 -6.56 12.01 3.41
CA ILE A 132 -8.03 11.94 3.29
C ILE A 132 -8.73 13.05 4.10
N HIS A 133 -8.05 13.60 5.11
CA HIS A 133 -8.54 14.70 5.93
C HIS A 133 -8.10 16.04 5.33
N PRO A 134 -9.02 16.88 4.83
CA PRO A 134 -8.67 18.15 4.21
C PRO A 134 -7.82 19.07 5.09
N GLN A 135 -8.08 19.07 6.41
CA GLN A 135 -7.29 19.85 7.36
C GLN A 135 -5.82 19.43 7.39
N GLN A 136 -5.53 18.15 7.25
CA GLN A 136 -4.16 17.64 7.21
C GLN A 136 -3.47 18.08 5.92
N GLN A 137 -4.16 18.04 4.79
CA GLN A 137 -3.65 18.57 3.53
C GLN A 137 -3.27 20.06 3.63
N VAL A 138 -4.15 20.85 4.26
CA VAL A 138 -3.91 22.29 4.46
C VAL A 138 -2.71 22.51 5.38
N LYS A 139 -2.64 21.78 6.50
CA LYS A 139 -1.58 21.90 7.50
C LYS A 139 -0.20 21.63 6.92
N GLU A 140 -0.09 20.63 6.05
CA GLU A 140 1.18 20.16 5.49
C GLU A 140 1.45 20.72 4.09
N GLY A 141 0.54 21.49 3.53
CA GLY A 141 0.66 22.05 2.18
C GLY A 141 0.71 20.98 1.08
N PHE A 142 0.23 19.76 1.38
CA PHE A 142 0.29 18.65 0.46
C PHE A 142 -0.72 18.79 -0.68
N ARG A 143 -0.23 18.75 -1.91
CA ARG A 143 -1.07 18.69 -3.12
C ARG A 143 -0.57 17.56 -4.01
N PRO A 144 -1.31 16.43 -4.08
CA PRO A 144 -0.94 15.34 -4.96
C PRO A 144 -0.94 15.84 -6.40
N ARG A 145 0.15 15.58 -7.12
CA ARG A 145 0.29 15.97 -8.52
C ARG A 145 -0.26 14.85 -9.41
N ARG A 146 -0.83 15.24 -10.55
CA ARG A 146 -1.16 14.28 -11.60
C ARG A 146 0.13 13.65 -12.10
N VAL A 147 0.26 12.35 -11.95
CA VAL A 147 1.26 11.57 -12.66
C VAL A 147 0.68 11.31 -14.06
N THR A 148 1.34 11.81 -15.09
CA THR A 148 0.95 11.46 -16.46
C THR A 148 1.27 9.98 -16.64
N PRO A 149 0.29 9.13 -16.99
CA PRO A 149 0.55 7.72 -17.19
C PRO A 149 1.63 7.56 -18.24
N ARG A 150 2.70 6.83 -17.95
CA ARG A 150 3.57 6.33 -18.99
C ARG A 150 2.73 5.39 -19.84
N SER A 151 2.62 5.67 -21.13
CA SER A 151 1.86 4.93 -22.14
C SER A 151 2.40 3.52 -22.40
N HIS A 152 2.41 2.66 -21.40
CA HIS A 152 2.86 1.26 -21.48
C HIS A 152 2.11 0.36 -20.49
N VAL A 153 0.80 0.52 -20.39
CA VAL A 153 -0.03 -0.57 -19.90
C VAL A 153 -0.66 -1.21 -21.13
N ARG A 154 -0.03 -2.27 -21.61
CA ARG A 154 -0.69 -3.14 -22.59
C ARG A 154 -1.86 -3.82 -21.88
N SER A 155 -3.07 -3.46 -22.27
CA SER A 155 -4.26 -4.21 -21.93
C SER A 155 -4.08 -5.68 -22.37
N TYR A 156 -3.97 -6.57 -21.39
CA TYR A 156 -4.12 -8.00 -21.65
C TYR A 156 -5.61 -8.26 -21.83
N VAL A 157 -6.01 -8.58 -23.06
CA VAL A 157 -7.31 -9.19 -23.37
C VAL A 157 -7.05 -10.68 -23.49
N PRO A 158 -7.54 -11.52 -22.56
CA PRO A 158 -7.43 -12.97 -22.71
C PRO A 158 -8.27 -13.46 -23.90
N PRO A 159 -7.84 -14.52 -24.59
CA PRO A 159 -8.54 -15.10 -25.72
C PRO A 159 -9.87 -15.75 -25.32
#